data_29386b322cad6659bbb8dc21374b861f
#
_entry.id   29386b322cad6659bbb8dc21374b861f
#
_cell.length_a   1.000
_cell.length_b   1.000
_cell.length_c   1.000
_cell.angle_alpha   90.00
_cell.angle_beta   90.00
_cell.angle_gamma   90.00
#
_symmetry.space_group_name_H-M   'P 1'
#
loop_
_entity.id
_entity.type
_entity.pdbx_description
1 polymer ?
#
loop_
_entity_poly.entity_id
_entity_poly.type
_entity_poly.pdbx_seq_one_letter_code
_entity_poly.pdbx_strand_id
1 'polypeptide(L)'
;MRFSEIPGQQAIKEKLIQTVSDQRVSHAQLFYGPESSAKLALAIAYAQYINCKNRQTPPHALPHDLPHDLPHDSCGVCPSCVKYQKLIHPDLHFIYPVATTRKITKKPQSRLFAEDWRKFFLQKPFPVNLEDWYDFIGIENKQGIINVDDCNDIITTLSYKSYESEYKVMIIWMAEKLYYAAAPKILKILEEPPEKTLFLLVSEDPGQIISTIKSRCLMVRIPPDKHIISSDEEARENQYLQNFTNWMRNCYSMKVPELISFSADIAKSGREKQKAFLHYGLHILSLCPAVAYGQAGRVNSDPEEARFLEKFAPTINSAGLAGFYELFNASIYHVERNAYAPALFLDMSLKIMRLFKPDFVPL
;
A
#
# COMPACT_ATOMS: atom_id res chain seq x y z
N MET A 1 -4.81 -18.32 -4.54
CA MET A 1 -4.06 -17.87 -3.35
C MET A 1 -4.81 -18.29 -2.09
N ARG A 2 -4.16 -19.04 -1.21
CA ARG A 2 -4.72 -19.52 0.06
C ARG A 2 -4.10 -18.78 1.23
N PHE A 3 -4.73 -18.82 2.38
CA PHE A 3 -4.15 -18.24 3.61
C PHE A 3 -2.81 -18.89 3.98
N SER A 4 -2.66 -20.19 3.74
CA SER A 4 -1.42 -20.93 3.99
C SER A 4 -0.24 -20.49 3.09
N GLU A 5 -0.52 -19.87 1.95
CA GLU A 5 0.50 -19.38 1.02
C GLU A 5 1.04 -17.98 1.42
N ILE A 6 0.41 -17.33 2.39
CA ILE A 6 0.80 -16.02 2.87
C ILE A 6 1.53 -16.19 4.21
N PRO A 7 2.81 -15.79 4.33
CA PRO A 7 3.53 -15.91 5.59
C PRO A 7 2.93 -14.99 6.66
N GLY A 8 3.10 -15.35 7.93
CA GLY A 8 2.68 -14.53 9.06
C GLY A 8 1.18 -14.25 9.17
N GLN A 9 0.82 -13.18 9.86
CA GLN A 9 -0.54 -12.63 10.01
C GLN A 9 -1.59 -13.61 10.59
N GLN A 10 -1.17 -14.59 11.40
CA GLN A 10 -2.01 -15.69 11.84
C GLN A 10 -3.29 -15.23 12.56
N ALA A 11 -3.19 -14.29 13.49
CA ALA A 11 -4.34 -13.75 14.22
C ALA A 11 -5.39 -13.08 13.30
N ILE A 12 -4.94 -12.47 12.20
CA ILE A 12 -5.84 -11.84 11.23
C ILE A 12 -6.54 -12.91 10.40
N LYS A 13 -5.79 -13.92 9.93
CA LYS A 13 -6.36 -15.07 9.19
C LYS A 13 -7.43 -15.77 10.00
N GLU A 14 -7.15 -16.09 11.26
CA GLU A 14 -8.12 -16.70 12.18
C GLU A 14 -9.35 -15.84 12.36
N LYS A 15 -9.20 -14.54 12.58
CA LYS A 15 -10.32 -13.60 12.69
C LYS A 15 -11.17 -13.58 11.41
N LEU A 16 -10.55 -13.56 10.23
CA LEU A 16 -11.27 -13.59 8.96
C LEU A 16 -12.02 -14.91 8.76
N ILE A 17 -11.40 -16.04 9.07
CA ILE A 17 -12.02 -17.38 9.04
C ILE A 17 -13.23 -17.43 9.99
N GLN A 18 -13.05 -16.90 11.19
CA GLN A 18 -14.12 -16.87 12.20
C GLN A 18 -15.34 -16.07 11.71
N THR A 19 -15.15 -14.91 11.03
CA THR A 19 -16.29 -14.14 10.48
C THR A 19 -17.12 -14.95 9.49
N VAL A 20 -16.50 -15.85 8.74
CA VAL A 20 -17.19 -16.73 7.80
C VAL A 20 -17.92 -17.87 8.54
N SER A 21 -17.29 -18.46 9.53
CA SER A 21 -17.88 -19.53 10.37
C SER A 21 -19.11 -19.02 11.12
N ASP A 22 -19.05 -17.81 11.64
CA ASP A 22 -20.14 -17.15 12.38
C ASP A 22 -21.23 -16.57 11.46
N GLN A 23 -21.06 -16.68 10.14
CA GLN A 23 -21.94 -16.04 9.14
C GLN A 23 -22.08 -14.52 9.32
N ARG A 24 -21.03 -13.86 9.84
CA ARG A 24 -20.97 -12.43 10.12
C ARG A 24 -19.99 -11.69 9.19
N VAL A 25 -20.07 -12.02 7.90
CA VAL A 25 -19.26 -11.36 6.88
C VAL A 25 -19.80 -9.94 6.66
N SER A 26 -19.02 -8.92 7.06
CA SER A 26 -19.36 -7.53 6.73
C SER A 26 -19.30 -7.32 5.22
N HIS A 27 -20.31 -6.69 4.65
CA HIS A 27 -20.42 -6.45 3.20
C HIS A 27 -19.32 -5.51 2.66
N ALA A 28 -18.73 -4.67 3.51
CA ALA A 28 -17.63 -3.78 3.13
C ALA A 28 -16.54 -3.81 4.21
N GLN A 29 -15.32 -4.10 3.78
CA GLN A 29 -14.15 -4.18 4.66
C GLN A 29 -13.00 -3.38 4.04
N LEU A 30 -12.26 -2.64 4.86
CA LEU A 30 -11.07 -1.89 4.47
C LEU A 30 -9.83 -2.52 5.09
N PHE A 31 -9.05 -3.22 4.26
CA PHE A 31 -7.76 -3.78 4.61
C PHE A 31 -6.70 -2.72 4.42
N TYR A 32 -6.07 -2.29 5.51
CA TYR A 32 -5.09 -1.21 5.44
C TYR A 32 -3.82 -1.54 6.22
N GLY A 33 -2.72 -1.05 5.72
CA GLY A 33 -1.39 -1.25 6.31
C GLY A 33 -0.29 -0.74 5.37
N PRO A 34 0.95 -0.71 5.85
CA PRO A 34 2.08 -0.26 5.05
C PRO A 34 2.29 -1.12 3.80
N GLU A 35 3.14 -0.66 2.90
CA GLU A 35 3.46 -1.36 1.65
C GLU A 35 3.92 -2.80 1.89
N SER A 36 4.79 -3.02 2.86
CA SER A 36 5.32 -4.33 3.28
C SER A 36 4.30 -5.27 3.96
N SER A 37 3.00 -4.97 3.89
CA SER A 37 1.95 -5.85 4.41
C SER A 37 1.26 -6.62 3.29
N ALA A 38 0.87 -7.87 3.56
CA ALA A 38 0.18 -8.74 2.60
C ALA A 38 -1.31 -8.38 2.40
N LYS A 39 -1.69 -7.11 2.51
CA LYS A 39 -3.09 -6.67 2.51
C LYS A 39 -3.91 -7.12 1.30
N LEU A 40 -3.35 -6.99 0.09
CA LEU A 40 -4.03 -7.43 -1.14
C LEU A 40 -4.09 -8.96 -1.22
N ALA A 41 -3.01 -9.65 -0.88
CA ALA A 41 -2.95 -11.11 -0.86
C ALA A 41 -3.98 -11.70 0.14
N LEU A 42 -4.08 -11.11 1.34
CA LEU A 42 -5.09 -11.49 2.34
C LEU A 42 -6.52 -11.23 1.85
N ALA A 43 -6.78 -10.11 1.16
CA ALA A 43 -8.09 -9.83 0.59
C ALA A 43 -8.48 -10.88 -0.46
N ILE A 44 -7.55 -11.29 -1.33
CA ILE A 44 -7.78 -12.33 -2.35
C ILE A 44 -7.96 -13.70 -1.70
N ALA A 45 -7.14 -14.07 -0.71
CA ALA A 45 -7.26 -15.33 0.01
C ALA A 45 -8.59 -15.42 0.76
N TYR A 46 -9.03 -14.32 1.39
CA TYR A 46 -10.32 -14.24 2.05
C TYR A 46 -11.49 -14.40 1.07
N ALA A 47 -11.42 -13.73 -0.09
CA ALA A 47 -12.42 -13.89 -1.15
C ALA A 47 -12.47 -15.33 -1.68
N GLN A 48 -11.32 -15.99 -1.85
CA GLN A 48 -11.26 -17.41 -2.23
C GLN A 48 -11.84 -18.31 -1.15
N TYR A 49 -11.54 -18.04 0.13
CA TYR A 49 -12.04 -18.82 1.26
C TYR A 49 -13.56 -18.75 1.36
N ILE A 50 -14.16 -17.58 1.27
CA ILE A 50 -15.61 -17.37 1.30
C ILE A 50 -16.32 -18.16 0.21
N ASN A 51 -15.75 -18.18 -1.00
CA ASN A 51 -16.37 -18.82 -2.17
C ASN A 51 -15.85 -20.25 -2.43
N CYS A 52 -15.07 -20.82 -1.50
CA CYS A 52 -14.64 -22.20 -1.59
C CYS A 52 -15.81 -23.15 -1.25
N LYS A 53 -16.12 -24.09 -2.16
CA LYS A 53 -17.21 -25.08 -1.95
C LYS A 53 -16.87 -26.14 -0.91
N ASN A 54 -15.58 -26.41 -0.70
CA ASN A 54 -15.08 -27.45 0.22
C ASN A 54 -14.11 -26.80 1.24
N ARG A 55 -14.47 -25.63 1.79
CA ARG A 55 -13.67 -24.99 2.81
C ARG A 55 -13.62 -25.84 4.08
N GLN A 56 -12.46 -25.95 4.66
CA GLN A 56 -12.30 -26.55 5.98
C GLN A 56 -12.67 -25.47 7.01
N THR A 57 -13.88 -25.56 7.55
CA THR A 57 -14.36 -24.68 8.62
C THR A 57 -14.25 -25.42 9.94
N PRO A 58 -13.78 -24.77 11.03
CA PRO A 58 -13.82 -25.38 12.33
C PRO A 58 -15.31 -25.66 12.70
N PRO A 59 -15.63 -26.79 13.28
CA PRO A 59 -16.95 -27.00 13.88
C PRO A 59 -17.19 -25.95 14.97
N HIS A 60 -18.43 -25.45 15.10
CA HIS A 60 -18.84 -24.38 16.01
C HIS A 60 -18.53 -24.59 17.52
N ALA A 61 -18.02 -25.74 17.89
CA ALA A 61 -17.57 -26.08 19.24
C ALA A 61 -16.43 -27.08 19.15
N LEU A 62 -15.19 -26.58 19.05
CA LEU A 62 -14.06 -27.43 19.38
C LEU A 62 -13.87 -27.41 20.91
N PRO A 63 -13.75 -28.59 21.55
CA PRO A 63 -13.19 -28.67 22.90
C PRO A 63 -11.79 -28.03 22.88
N HIS A 64 -11.43 -27.34 23.97
CA HIS A 64 -10.15 -26.66 24.16
C HIS A 64 -8.88 -27.53 23.95
N ASP A 65 -9.03 -28.82 23.69
CA ASP A 65 -7.98 -29.84 23.68
C ASP A 65 -7.57 -30.32 22.28
N LEU A 66 -8.08 -29.75 21.17
CA LEU A 66 -7.61 -30.11 19.85
C LEU A 66 -6.43 -29.20 19.41
N PRO A 67 -5.38 -29.79 18.78
CA PRO A 67 -4.25 -29.00 18.31
C PRO A 67 -4.73 -27.86 17.40
N HIS A 68 -4.29 -26.63 17.68
CA HIS A 68 -4.57 -25.43 16.87
C HIS A 68 -3.97 -25.46 15.46
N ASP A 69 -3.36 -26.57 15.05
CA ASP A 69 -2.58 -26.70 13.80
C ASP A 69 -3.36 -27.25 12.59
N LEU A 70 -4.69 -27.41 12.69
CA LEU A 70 -5.46 -27.78 11.51
C LEU A 70 -5.62 -26.54 10.59
N PRO A 71 -5.14 -26.60 9.34
CA PRO A 71 -5.23 -25.48 8.44
C PRO A 71 -6.68 -25.27 8.02
N HIS A 72 -7.36 -24.32 8.68
CA HIS A 72 -8.65 -23.82 8.24
C HIS A 72 -8.43 -22.94 7.03
N ASP A 73 -8.56 -23.49 5.82
CA ASP A 73 -8.26 -22.77 4.58
C ASP A 73 -9.22 -23.18 3.46
N SER A 74 -9.13 -22.50 2.35
CA SER A 74 -9.77 -22.93 1.11
C SER A 74 -9.11 -24.22 0.58
N CYS A 75 -9.90 -25.12 -0.01
CA CYS A 75 -9.40 -26.44 -0.42
C CYS A 75 -8.34 -26.40 -1.55
N GLY A 76 -8.26 -25.29 -2.30
CA GLY A 76 -7.29 -25.12 -3.39
C GLY A 76 -7.59 -25.91 -4.67
N VAL A 77 -8.52 -26.88 -4.65
CA VAL A 77 -8.75 -27.84 -5.75
C VAL A 77 -10.14 -27.77 -6.37
N CYS A 78 -11.14 -27.22 -5.69
CA CYS A 78 -12.45 -27.09 -6.30
C CYS A 78 -12.44 -26.10 -7.48
N PRO A 79 -13.41 -26.17 -8.41
CA PRO A 79 -13.44 -25.30 -9.58
C PRO A 79 -13.37 -23.80 -9.25
N SER A 80 -14.03 -23.36 -8.17
CA SER A 80 -13.95 -22.00 -7.68
C SER A 80 -12.51 -21.63 -7.27
N CYS A 81 -11.86 -22.45 -6.42
CA CYS A 81 -10.47 -22.18 -5.99
C CYS A 81 -9.50 -22.11 -7.17
N VAL A 82 -9.61 -23.02 -8.14
CA VAL A 82 -8.75 -23.02 -9.35
C VAL A 82 -8.92 -21.73 -10.15
N LYS A 83 -10.16 -21.23 -10.29
CA LYS A 83 -10.40 -19.94 -10.97
C LYS A 83 -9.88 -18.76 -10.17
N TYR A 84 -10.02 -18.77 -8.84
CA TYR A 84 -9.45 -17.74 -7.95
C TYR A 84 -7.92 -17.68 -8.03
N GLN A 85 -7.25 -18.84 -8.04
CA GLN A 85 -5.79 -18.91 -8.18
C GLN A 85 -5.29 -18.27 -9.49
N LYS A 86 -6.08 -18.35 -10.55
CA LYS A 86 -5.78 -17.74 -11.86
C LYS A 86 -6.35 -16.31 -12.01
N LEU A 87 -7.03 -15.77 -11.01
CA LEU A 87 -7.75 -14.50 -11.04
C LEU A 87 -8.74 -14.38 -12.22
N ILE A 88 -9.42 -15.49 -12.57
CA ILE A 88 -10.40 -15.56 -13.67
C ILE A 88 -11.80 -16.00 -13.19
N HIS A 89 -12.05 -15.94 -11.89
CA HIS A 89 -13.37 -16.29 -11.36
C HIS A 89 -14.39 -15.23 -11.81
N PRO A 90 -15.57 -15.63 -12.36
CA PRO A 90 -16.54 -14.69 -12.92
C PRO A 90 -17.17 -13.74 -11.89
N ASP A 91 -17.19 -14.15 -10.61
CA ASP A 91 -17.70 -13.34 -9.49
C ASP A 91 -16.58 -12.65 -8.68
N LEU A 92 -15.34 -12.62 -9.20
CA LEU A 92 -14.21 -11.88 -8.63
C LEU A 92 -13.83 -10.73 -9.55
N HIS A 93 -13.98 -9.52 -9.06
CA HIS A 93 -13.73 -8.30 -9.81
C HIS A 93 -12.67 -7.45 -9.13
N PHE A 94 -11.87 -6.77 -9.94
CA PHE A 94 -10.81 -5.87 -9.48
C PHE A 94 -10.97 -4.48 -10.05
N ILE A 95 -10.73 -3.50 -9.20
CA ILE A 95 -10.54 -2.10 -9.58
C ILE A 95 -9.22 -1.65 -8.99
N TYR A 96 -8.43 -0.95 -9.79
CA TYR A 96 -7.11 -0.46 -9.44
C TYR A 96 -6.77 0.81 -10.20
N PRO A 97 -5.83 1.65 -9.70
CA PRO A 97 -5.50 2.90 -10.37
C PRO A 97 -4.81 2.66 -11.71
N VAL A 98 -5.28 3.39 -12.72
CA VAL A 98 -4.75 3.36 -14.08
C VAL A 98 -4.64 4.77 -14.65
N ALA A 99 -3.79 4.94 -15.66
CA ALA A 99 -3.68 6.16 -16.45
C ALA A 99 -3.54 5.83 -17.95
N THR A 100 -3.52 6.84 -18.80
CA THR A 100 -3.25 6.66 -20.22
C THR A 100 -1.83 6.13 -20.42
N THR A 101 -1.71 5.14 -21.30
CA THR A 101 -0.44 4.53 -21.73
C THR A 101 -0.25 4.70 -23.23
N ARG A 102 0.84 4.19 -23.79
CA ARG A 102 1.05 4.17 -25.25
C ARG A 102 -0.02 3.34 -25.97
N LYS A 103 -0.56 2.29 -25.32
CA LYS A 103 -1.60 1.42 -25.88
C LYS A 103 -3.02 1.98 -25.67
N ILE A 104 -3.27 2.56 -24.50
CA ILE A 104 -4.59 3.09 -24.10
C ILE A 104 -4.46 4.60 -23.92
N THR A 105 -4.74 5.35 -24.98
CA THR A 105 -4.50 6.81 -25.04
C THR A 105 -5.67 7.65 -24.53
N LYS A 106 -6.88 7.07 -24.43
CA LYS A 106 -8.10 7.78 -24.02
C LYS A 106 -8.90 6.93 -23.03
N LYS A 107 -9.52 7.58 -22.04
CA LYS A 107 -10.43 6.98 -21.06
C LYS A 107 -9.90 5.67 -20.46
N PRO A 108 -8.75 5.69 -19.79
CA PRO A 108 -8.21 4.48 -19.15
C PRO A 108 -9.20 3.99 -18.09
N GLN A 109 -9.47 2.69 -18.09
CA GLN A 109 -10.34 2.03 -17.11
C GLN A 109 -9.67 0.73 -16.68
N SER A 110 -9.84 0.33 -15.42
CA SER A 110 -9.24 -0.90 -14.85
C SER A 110 -9.53 -2.13 -15.70
N ARG A 111 -10.74 -2.26 -16.23
CA ARG A 111 -11.14 -3.40 -17.08
C ARG A 111 -10.29 -3.56 -18.35
N LEU A 112 -9.76 -2.46 -18.90
CA LEU A 112 -8.92 -2.50 -20.11
C LEU A 112 -7.53 -3.06 -19.82
N PHE A 113 -7.12 -3.11 -18.58
CA PHE A 113 -5.85 -3.66 -18.11
C PHE A 113 -6.01 -5.02 -17.40
N ALA A 114 -7.18 -5.67 -17.48
CA ALA A 114 -7.46 -6.89 -16.72
C ALA A 114 -6.51 -8.05 -17.05
N GLU A 115 -6.02 -8.16 -18.27
CA GLU A 115 -5.02 -9.16 -18.66
C GLU A 115 -3.65 -8.81 -18.10
N ASP A 116 -3.24 -7.53 -18.17
CA ASP A 116 -1.98 -7.04 -17.63
C ASP A 116 -1.97 -7.18 -16.09
N TRP A 117 -3.09 -6.88 -15.42
CA TRP A 117 -3.26 -7.06 -13.99
C TRP A 117 -3.05 -8.53 -13.55
N ARG A 118 -3.67 -9.47 -14.26
CA ARG A 118 -3.48 -10.89 -13.99
C ARG A 118 -2.03 -11.32 -14.16
N LYS A 119 -1.38 -10.92 -15.26
CA LYS A 119 0.03 -11.23 -15.51
C LYS A 119 0.92 -10.67 -14.41
N PHE A 120 0.73 -9.41 -14.07
CA PHE A 120 1.48 -8.73 -13.04
C PHE A 120 1.35 -9.42 -11.68
N PHE A 121 0.13 -9.65 -11.21
CA PHE A 121 -0.12 -10.25 -9.91
C PHE A 121 0.36 -11.71 -9.83
N LEU A 122 0.22 -12.50 -10.89
CA LEU A 122 0.65 -13.88 -10.91
C LEU A 122 2.17 -14.04 -10.97
N GLN A 123 2.89 -13.06 -11.48
CA GLN A 123 4.35 -13.02 -11.46
C GLN A 123 4.90 -12.68 -10.06
N LYS A 124 4.25 -11.75 -9.36
CA LYS A 124 4.67 -11.26 -8.05
C LYS A 124 3.45 -11.03 -7.16
N PRO A 125 2.92 -12.08 -6.51
CA PRO A 125 1.65 -11.99 -5.79
C PRO A 125 1.73 -11.18 -4.49
N PHE A 126 2.92 -11.00 -3.91
CA PHE A 126 3.18 -10.14 -2.75
C PHE A 126 4.69 -9.98 -2.49
N PRO A 127 5.12 -8.86 -1.91
CA PRO A 127 4.32 -7.65 -1.77
C PRO A 127 4.00 -7.06 -3.15
N VAL A 128 2.83 -6.48 -3.28
CA VAL A 128 2.40 -5.77 -4.50
C VAL A 128 2.38 -4.29 -4.19
N ASN A 129 3.18 -3.51 -4.87
CA ASN A 129 3.24 -2.07 -4.70
C ASN A 129 2.79 -1.32 -5.96
N LEU A 130 2.46 -0.05 -5.76
CA LEU A 130 1.89 0.79 -6.81
C LEU A 130 2.91 1.12 -7.89
N GLU A 131 4.17 1.27 -7.51
CA GLU A 131 5.27 1.61 -8.40
C GLU A 131 5.52 0.48 -9.41
N ASP A 132 5.67 -0.76 -8.94
CA ASP A 132 5.84 -1.93 -9.80
C ASP A 132 4.68 -2.08 -10.79
N TRP A 133 3.44 -1.80 -10.34
CA TRP A 133 2.27 -1.81 -11.22
C TRP A 133 2.37 -0.74 -12.31
N TYR A 134 2.75 0.48 -11.96
CA TYR A 134 2.87 1.58 -12.91
C TYR A 134 3.99 1.33 -13.92
N ASP A 135 5.13 0.81 -13.46
CA ASP A 135 6.24 0.41 -14.34
C ASP A 135 5.81 -0.71 -15.30
N PHE A 136 5.06 -1.70 -14.79
CA PHE A 136 4.57 -2.84 -15.59
C PHE A 136 3.65 -2.41 -16.74
N ILE A 137 2.72 -1.48 -16.49
CA ILE A 137 1.79 -0.98 -17.53
C ILE A 137 2.32 0.22 -18.30
N GLY A 138 3.49 0.75 -17.94
CA GLY A 138 4.15 1.86 -18.66
C GLY A 138 3.44 3.21 -18.51
N ILE A 139 2.99 3.54 -17.29
CA ILE A 139 2.38 4.86 -16.99
C ILE A 139 3.40 6.00 -17.03
N GLU A 140 4.69 5.71 -16.85
CA GLU A 140 5.77 6.69 -16.79
C GLU A 140 5.55 7.71 -15.64
N ASN A 141 5.54 9.02 -15.95
CA ASN A 141 5.41 10.11 -14.96
C ASN A 141 3.96 10.52 -14.65
N LYS A 142 2.96 9.73 -15.07
CA LYS A 142 1.55 10.05 -14.82
C LYS A 142 1.10 9.46 -13.49
N GLN A 143 0.09 10.07 -12.90
CA GLN A 143 -0.58 9.54 -11.72
C GLN A 143 -1.77 8.69 -12.14
N GLY A 144 -1.78 7.42 -11.76
CA GLY A 144 -2.95 6.56 -11.92
C GLY A 144 -4.04 6.92 -10.91
N ILE A 145 -5.27 6.88 -11.36
CA ILE A 145 -6.46 7.12 -10.53
C ILE A 145 -7.51 6.05 -10.80
N ILE A 146 -8.38 5.82 -9.84
CA ILE A 146 -9.65 5.11 -10.01
C ILE A 146 -10.68 6.17 -10.39
N ASN A 147 -11.15 6.14 -11.62
CA ASN A 147 -11.96 7.21 -12.17
C ASN A 147 -13.48 6.97 -12.04
N VAL A 148 -14.29 7.90 -12.54
CA VAL A 148 -15.75 7.82 -12.50
C VAL A 148 -16.27 6.66 -13.35
N ASP A 149 -15.61 6.34 -14.46
CA ASP A 149 -16.01 5.25 -15.36
C ASP A 149 -15.74 3.89 -14.69
N ASP A 150 -14.66 3.74 -13.93
CA ASP A 150 -14.43 2.54 -13.09
C ASP A 150 -15.55 2.36 -12.05
N CYS A 151 -16.02 3.45 -11.45
CA CYS A 151 -17.15 3.38 -10.51
C CYS A 151 -18.47 3.01 -11.19
N ASN A 152 -18.69 3.44 -12.43
CA ASN A 152 -19.85 2.99 -13.22
C ASN A 152 -19.74 1.50 -13.53
N ASP A 153 -18.55 1.01 -13.87
CA ASP A 153 -18.29 -0.41 -14.10
C ASP A 153 -18.56 -1.25 -12.85
N ILE A 154 -18.19 -0.76 -11.64
CA ILE A 154 -18.55 -1.40 -10.36
C ILE A 154 -20.07 -1.55 -10.25
N ILE A 155 -20.82 -0.46 -10.41
CA ILE A 155 -22.28 -0.46 -10.27
C ILE A 155 -22.92 -1.43 -11.28
N THR A 156 -22.51 -1.37 -12.52
CA THR A 156 -23.03 -2.24 -13.58
C THR A 156 -22.70 -3.71 -13.28
N THR A 157 -21.48 -4.02 -12.92
CA THR A 157 -21.04 -5.37 -12.58
C THR A 157 -21.83 -5.95 -11.42
N LEU A 158 -22.04 -5.15 -10.37
CA LEU A 158 -22.72 -5.61 -9.17
C LEU A 158 -24.26 -5.67 -9.31
N SER A 159 -24.84 -5.00 -10.31
CA SER A 159 -26.30 -5.09 -10.60
C SER A 159 -26.72 -6.47 -11.13
N TYR A 160 -25.78 -7.23 -11.73
CA TYR A 160 -26.06 -8.61 -12.16
C TYR A 160 -26.03 -9.56 -10.96
N LYS A 161 -26.75 -10.68 -11.02
CA LYS A 161 -26.64 -11.75 -10.05
C LYS A 161 -25.26 -12.43 -10.10
N SER A 162 -24.84 -13.05 -8.99
CA SER A 162 -23.64 -13.89 -8.99
C SER A 162 -23.78 -15.03 -10.01
N TYR A 163 -22.70 -15.36 -10.69
CA TYR A 163 -22.70 -16.38 -11.76
C TYR A 163 -22.66 -17.81 -11.19
N GLU A 164 -21.71 -18.07 -10.30
CA GLU A 164 -21.49 -19.43 -9.77
C GLU A 164 -21.12 -19.48 -8.28
N SER A 165 -20.83 -18.34 -7.65
CA SER A 165 -20.43 -18.24 -6.25
C SER A 165 -21.57 -17.77 -5.36
N GLU A 166 -21.43 -18.04 -4.05
CA GLU A 166 -22.32 -17.47 -3.05
C GLU A 166 -22.15 -15.94 -2.94
N TYR A 167 -20.90 -15.46 -2.96
CA TYR A 167 -20.58 -14.03 -2.87
C TYR A 167 -19.98 -13.52 -4.17
N LYS A 168 -20.48 -12.37 -4.62
CA LYS A 168 -19.79 -11.54 -5.61
C LYS A 168 -18.80 -10.64 -4.89
N VAL A 169 -17.53 -10.72 -5.27
CA VAL A 169 -16.46 -9.98 -4.59
C VAL A 169 -15.91 -8.89 -5.49
N MET A 170 -15.87 -7.67 -4.96
CA MET A 170 -15.25 -6.50 -5.57
C MET A 170 -14.04 -6.09 -4.75
N ILE A 171 -12.84 -6.24 -5.29
CA ILE A 171 -11.59 -5.79 -4.67
C ILE A 171 -11.19 -4.46 -5.29
N ILE A 172 -11.09 -3.42 -4.46
CA ILE A 172 -10.65 -2.08 -4.86
C ILE A 172 -9.26 -1.86 -4.28
N TRP A 173 -8.23 -2.07 -5.10
CA TRP A 173 -6.84 -1.89 -4.67
C TRP A 173 -6.40 -0.44 -4.79
N MET A 174 -5.65 0.05 -3.81
CA MET A 174 -5.25 1.46 -3.65
C MET A 174 -6.48 2.38 -3.60
N ALA A 175 -7.38 2.09 -2.67
CA ALA A 175 -8.67 2.80 -2.53
C ALA A 175 -8.51 4.30 -2.27
N GLU A 176 -7.38 4.76 -1.76
CA GLU A 176 -6.99 6.16 -1.61
C GLU A 176 -6.76 6.89 -2.95
N LYS A 177 -6.60 6.14 -4.05
CA LYS A 177 -6.51 6.71 -5.42
C LYS A 177 -7.87 6.90 -6.07
N LEU A 178 -8.96 6.68 -5.32
CA LEU A 178 -10.30 6.96 -5.80
C LEU A 178 -10.48 8.46 -6.05
N TYR A 179 -10.83 8.80 -7.28
CA TYR A 179 -11.09 10.20 -7.64
C TYR A 179 -12.29 10.72 -6.83
N TYR A 180 -12.14 11.86 -6.17
CA TYR A 180 -13.14 12.38 -5.23
C TYR A 180 -14.54 12.56 -5.85
N ALA A 181 -14.63 12.95 -7.13
CA ALA A 181 -15.91 13.11 -7.82
C ALA A 181 -16.61 11.76 -8.12
N ALA A 182 -15.91 10.64 -8.00
CA ALA A 182 -16.47 9.29 -8.14
C ALA A 182 -17.02 8.74 -6.81
N ALA A 183 -16.59 9.30 -5.68
CA ALA A 183 -16.97 8.83 -4.34
C ALA A 183 -18.49 8.73 -4.10
N PRO A 184 -19.34 9.68 -4.50
CA PRO A 184 -20.79 9.57 -4.30
C PRO A 184 -21.41 8.31 -4.91
N LYS A 185 -20.84 7.80 -6.01
CA LYS A 185 -21.33 6.56 -6.66
C LYS A 185 -21.00 5.32 -5.83
N ILE A 186 -19.78 5.27 -5.30
CA ILE A 186 -19.36 4.18 -4.40
C ILE A 186 -20.13 4.22 -3.08
N LEU A 187 -20.34 5.41 -2.52
CA LEU A 187 -21.09 5.56 -1.27
C LEU A 187 -22.49 4.94 -1.35
N LYS A 188 -23.23 5.20 -2.42
CA LYS A 188 -24.57 4.66 -2.58
C LYS A 188 -24.60 3.12 -2.56
N ILE A 189 -23.64 2.47 -3.25
CA ILE A 189 -23.60 1.01 -3.32
C ILE A 189 -23.00 0.37 -2.04
N LEU A 190 -22.23 1.12 -1.27
CA LEU A 190 -21.77 0.69 0.05
C LEU A 190 -22.84 0.81 1.12
N GLU A 191 -23.79 1.74 0.96
CA GLU A 191 -24.95 1.89 1.86
C GLU A 191 -26.00 0.80 1.63
N GLU A 192 -26.31 0.54 0.38
CA GLU A 192 -27.33 -0.42 -0.05
C GLU A 192 -26.72 -1.44 -1.02
N PRO A 193 -25.85 -2.34 -0.54
CA PRO A 193 -25.20 -3.31 -1.39
C PRO A 193 -26.20 -4.37 -1.88
N PRO A 194 -26.07 -4.86 -3.11
CA PRO A 194 -26.81 -6.05 -3.54
C PRO A 194 -26.53 -7.24 -2.63
N GLU A 195 -27.51 -8.14 -2.49
CA GLU A 195 -27.37 -9.33 -1.66
C GLU A 195 -26.09 -10.13 -2.03
N LYS A 196 -25.45 -10.68 -0.99
CA LYS A 196 -24.22 -11.50 -1.15
C LYS A 196 -23.10 -10.79 -1.95
N THR A 197 -23.01 -9.48 -1.77
CA THR A 197 -21.89 -8.68 -2.32
C THR A 197 -20.90 -8.38 -1.21
N LEU A 198 -19.60 -8.56 -1.51
CA LEU A 198 -18.50 -8.26 -0.61
C LEU A 198 -17.55 -7.25 -1.27
N PHE A 199 -17.42 -6.09 -0.65
CA PHE A 199 -16.41 -5.09 -0.99
C PHE A 199 -15.18 -5.28 -0.12
N LEU A 200 -14.02 -5.45 -0.74
CA LEU A 200 -12.72 -5.47 -0.09
C LEU A 200 -11.90 -4.28 -0.62
N LEU A 201 -11.90 -3.20 0.15
CA LEU A 201 -11.04 -2.05 -0.13
C LEU A 201 -9.66 -2.33 0.43
N VAL A 202 -8.62 -2.03 -0.32
CA VAL A 202 -7.23 -2.22 0.07
C VAL A 202 -6.51 -0.89 -0.04
N SER A 203 -5.87 -0.44 1.04
CA SER A 203 -5.24 0.88 1.14
C SER A 203 -3.93 0.84 1.91
N GLU A 204 -3.00 1.71 1.55
CA GLU A 204 -1.78 1.96 2.31
C GLU A 204 -1.99 3.05 3.35
N ASP A 205 -2.71 4.10 2.98
CA ASP A 205 -3.00 5.23 3.86
C ASP A 205 -4.51 5.46 4.00
N PRO A 206 -5.15 4.94 5.05
CA PRO A 206 -6.57 5.17 5.30
C PRO A 206 -6.87 6.65 5.61
N GLY A 207 -5.85 7.49 5.89
CA GLY A 207 -6.01 8.93 6.10
C GLY A 207 -6.47 9.65 4.83
N GLN A 208 -6.04 9.19 3.67
CA GLN A 208 -6.42 9.75 2.37
C GLN A 208 -7.79 9.27 1.87
N ILE A 209 -8.39 8.25 2.49
CA ILE A 209 -9.72 7.80 2.11
C ILE A 209 -10.79 8.73 2.74
N ILE A 210 -11.78 9.08 1.94
CA ILE A 210 -12.91 9.92 2.35
C ILE A 210 -13.58 9.32 3.59
N SER A 211 -13.80 10.14 4.62
CA SER A 211 -14.33 9.71 5.92
C SER A 211 -15.68 8.97 5.81
N THR A 212 -16.53 9.37 4.88
CA THR A 212 -17.82 8.75 4.60
C THR A 212 -17.70 7.32 4.03
N ILE A 213 -16.64 7.00 3.30
CA ILE A 213 -16.35 5.62 2.86
C ILE A 213 -15.85 4.81 4.06
N LYS A 214 -14.92 5.37 4.85
CA LYS A 214 -14.37 4.69 6.03
C LYS A 214 -15.44 4.32 7.04
N SER A 215 -16.42 5.20 7.29
CA SER A 215 -17.48 4.96 8.26
C SER A 215 -18.42 3.81 7.88
N ARG A 216 -18.40 3.36 6.63
CA ARG A 216 -19.20 2.24 6.11
C ARG A 216 -18.43 0.93 5.97
N CYS A 217 -17.13 0.96 6.24
CA CYS A 217 -16.26 -0.20 6.12
C CYS A 217 -15.80 -0.71 7.49
N LEU A 218 -15.80 -2.03 7.65
CA LEU A 218 -15.09 -2.66 8.77
C LEU A 218 -13.58 -2.48 8.55
N MET A 219 -12.92 -1.79 9.48
CA MET A 219 -11.49 -1.51 9.40
C MET A 219 -10.68 -2.74 9.83
N VAL A 220 -9.84 -3.26 8.94
CA VAL A 220 -8.94 -4.40 9.20
C VAL A 220 -7.50 -3.93 9.01
N ARG A 221 -6.81 -3.71 10.13
CA ARG A 221 -5.40 -3.31 10.10
C ARG A 221 -4.52 -4.52 9.83
N ILE A 222 -3.66 -4.44 8.83
CA ILE A 222 -2.67 -5.45 8.49
C ILE A 222 -1.29 -4.88 8.85
N PRO A 223 -0.63 -5.38 9.89
CA PRO A 223 0.71 -4.90 10.25
C PRO A 223 1.76 -5.33 9.20
N PRO A 224 2.91 -4.65 9.17
CA PRO A 224 4.03 -5.08 8.34
C PRO A 224 4.49 -6.47 8.79
N ASP A 225 4.98 -7.26 7.85
CA ASP A 225 5.56 -8.57 8.13
C ASP A 225 6.94 -8.67 7.48
N LYS A 226 7.97 -8.89 8.29
CA LYS A 226 9.36 -8.99 7.83
C LYS A 226 9.60 -10.17 6.89
N HIS A 227 8.76 -11.21 6.96
CA HIS A 227 8.87 -12.38 6.09
C HIS A 227 8.29 -12.15 4.68
N ILE A 228 7.66 -11.00 4.47
CA ILE A 228 7.02 -10.63 3.19
C ILE A 228 7.92 -9.72 2.36
N ILE A 229 8.93 -9.10 2.97
CA ILE A 229 9.87 -8.21 2.28
C ILE A 229 10.64 -9.04 1.23
N SER A 230 10.50 -8.66 -0.03
CA SER A 230 11.23 -9.31 -1.13
C SER A 230 12.68 -8.80 -1.20
N SER A 231 13.58 -9.59 -1.80
CA SER A 231 14.96 -9.14 -2.07
C SER A 231 15.04 -7.82 -2.85
N ASP A 232 14.06 -7.57 -3.72
CA ASP A 232 13.98 -6.33 -4.50
C ASP A 232 13.55 -5.13 -3.64
N GLU A 233 12.71 -5.38 -2.62
CA GLU A 233 12.28 -4.39 -1.66
C GLU A 233 13.41 -4.04 -0.68
N GLU A 234 14.13 -5.06 -0.18
CA GLU A 234 15.34 -4.86 0.61
C GLU A 234 16.39 -4.06 -0.18
N ALA A 235 16.58 -4.37 -1.46
CA ALA A 235 17.51 -3.63 -2.33
C ALA A 235 17.06 -2.16 -2.52
N ARG A 236 15.75 -1.91 -2.64
CA ARG A 236 15.19 -0.53 -2.74
C ARG A 236 15.33 0.23 -1.44
N GLU A 237 15.00 -0.38 -0.31
CA GLU A 237 15.16 0.25 1.02
C GLU A 237 16.63 0.58 1.28
N ASN A 238 17.55 -0.32 0.94
CA ASN A 238 18.99 -0.07 1.02
C ASN A 238 19.42 1.09 0.10
N GLN A 239 18.88 1.19 -1.10
CA GLN A 239 19.14 2.30 -2.00
C GLN A 239 18.60 3.63 -1.46
N TYR A 240 17.39 3.61 -0.86
CA TYR A 240 16.84 4.80 -0.20
C TYR A 240 17.68 5.22 0.99
N LEU A 241 18.14 4.28 1.82
CA LEU A 241 19.04 4.55 2.93
C LEU A 241 20.35 5.19 2.47
N GLN A 242 20.98 4.64 1.44
CA GLN A 242 22.22 5.19 0.88
C GLN A 242 22.01 6.60 0.33
N ASN A 243 20.96 6.82 -0.45
CA ASN A 243 20.63 8.11 -1.03
C ASN A 243 20.31 9.14 0.07
N PHE A 244 19.53 8.76 1.07
CA PHE A 244 19.16 9.61 2.20
C PHE A 244 20.39 9.96 3.04
N THR A 245 21.24 8.98 3.33
CA THR A 245 22.48 9.16 4.07
C THR A 245 23.41 10.14 3.37
N ASN A 246 23.61 9.98 2.07
CA ASN A 246 24.46 10.85 1.26
C ASN A 246 23.87 12.26 1.19
N TRP A 247 22.56 12.38 1.00
CA TRP A 247 21.87 13.67 0.98
C TRP A 247 22.03 14.42 2.30
N MET A 248 21.74 13.77 3.43
CA MET A 248 21.88 14.40 4.76
C MET A 248 23.34 14.78 5.05
N ARG A 249 24.31 13.94 4.70
CA ARG A 249 25.75 14.29 4.83
C ARG A 249 26.13 15.49 4.00
N ASN A 250 25.67 15.60 2.77
CA ASN A 250 25.95 16.72 1.89
C ASN A 250 25.30 18.01 2.41
N CYS A 251 24.06 17.93 2.94
CA CYS A 251 23.40 19.06 3.61
C CYS A 251 24.19 19.50 4.86
N TYR A 252 24.58 18.56 5.72
CA TYR A 252 25.34 18.85 6.94
C TYR A 252 26.71 19.49 6.63
N SER A 253 27.39 19.01 5.58
CA SER A 253 28.69 19.47 5.11
C SER A 253 28.63 20.65 4.15
N MET A 254 27.43 21.16 3.82
CA MET A 254 27.17 22.31 2.94
C MET A 254 27.78 22.15 1.52
N LYS A 255 27.73 20.95 0.96
CA LYS A 255 28.26 20.65 -0.37
C LYS A 255 27.26 20.98 -1.46
N VAL A 256 27.13 22.26 -1.80
CA VAL A 256 26.12 22.75 -2.77
C VAL A 256 26.20 22.11 -4.15
N PRO A 257 27.40 21.89 -4.76
CA PRO A 257 27.47 21.23 -6.07
C PRO A 257 26.88 19.81 -6.06
N GLU A 258 27.14 19.02 -5.01
CA GLU A 258 26.63 17.67 -4.84
C GLU A 258 25.10 17.67 -4.61
N LEU A 259 24.57 18.71 -3.96
CA LEU A 259 23.12 18.88 -3.75
C LEU A 259 22.40 19.26 -5.05
N ILE A 260 23.02 20.04 -5.92
CA ILE A 260 22.49 20.33 -7.27
C ILE A 260 22.44 19.02 -8.09
N SER A 261 23.51 18.23 -8.09
CA SER A 261 23.54 16.94 -8.78
C SER A 261 22.48 15.98 -8.25
N PHE A 262 22.37 15.83 -6.93
CA PHE A 262 21.35 15.03 -6.29
C PHE A 262 19.92 15.46 -6.69
N SER A 263 19.65 16.77 -6.69
CA SER A 263 18.34 17.30 -7.08
C SER A 263 17.99 16.99 -8.54
N ALA A 264 18.98 17.01 -9.43
CA ALA A 264 18.80 16.66 -10.84
C ALA A 264 18.58 15.15 -11.03
N ASP A 265 19.27 14.31 -10.24
CA ASP A 265 19.15 12.86 -10.36
C ASP A 265 17.84 12.33 -9.78
N ILE A 266 17.41 12.82 -8.62
CA ILE A 266 16.14 12.43 -8.04
C ILE A 266 14.95 12.91 -8.89
N ALA A 267 15.11 14.02 -9.61
CA ALA A 267 14.08 14.48 -10.53
C ALA A 267 13.80 13.52 -11.70
N LYS A 268 14.80 12.72 -12.09
CA LYS A 268 14.68 11.70 -13.16
C LYS A 268 13.94 10.46 -12.71
N SER A 269 13.82 10.21 -11.40
CA SER A 269 13.26 8.96 -10.87
C SER A 269 11.73 8.84 -11.02
N GLY A 270 11.05 9.92 -11.36
CA GLY A 270 9.60 9.94 -11.44
C GLY A 270 8.93 10.25 -10.08
N ARG A 271 7.65 10.64 -10.16
CA ARG A 271 6.91 11.21 -9.03
C ARG A 271 6.69 10.23 -7.88
N GLU A 272 6.28 9.00 -8.18
CA GLU A 272 6.01 8.02 -7.13
C GLU A 272 7.29 7.63 -6.39
N LYS A 273 8.42 7.49 -7.10
CA LYS A 273 9.74 7.25 -6.47
C LYS A 273 10.19 8.41 -5.60
N GLN A 274 9.94 9.65 -6.03
CA GLN A 274 10.20 10.83 -5.21
C GLN A 274 9.37 10.83 -3.92
N LYS A 275 8.10 10.46 -4.01
CA LYS A 275 7.22 10.34 -2.84
C LYS A 275 7.68 9.21 -1.91
N ALA A 276 7.94 8.04 -2.45
CA ALA A 276 8.42 6.89 -1.68
C ALA A 276 9.73 7.25 -0.94
N PHE A 277 10.66 7.93 -1.60
CA PHE A 277 11.89 8.42 -0.98
C PHE A 277 11.63 9.43 0.15
N LEU A 278 10.68 10.35 -0.02
CA LEU A 278 10.32 11.31 1.03
C LEU A 278 9.60 10.63 2.21
N HIS A 279 8.74 9.64 1.94
CA HIS A 279 8.11 8.83 2.99
C HIS A 279 9.15 8.01 3.76
N TYR A 280 10.15 7.45 3.06
CA TYR A 280 11.28 6.79 3.70
C TYR A 280 12.03 7.76 4.62
N GLY A 281 12.27 9.00 4.19
CA GLY A 281 12.86 10.05 5.03
C GLY A 281 12.03 10.34 6.28
N LEU A 282 10.71 10.42 6.17
CA LEU A 282 9.80 10.56 7.33
C LEU A 282 9.87 9.35 8.26
N HIS A 283 9.99 8.13 7.72
CA HIS A 283 10.21 6.93 8.51
C HIS A 283 11.49 7.05 9.36
N ILE A 284 12.63 7.36 8.73
CA ILE A 284 13.90 7.57 9.45
C ILE A 284 13.78 8.64 10.54
N LEU A 285 13.14 9.77 10.23
CA LEU A 285 12.93 10.83 11.22
C LEU A 285 12.06 10.37 12.39
N SER A 286 11.08 9.47 12.15
CA SER A 286 10.21 8.93 13.21
C SER A 286 10.95 8.05 14.21
N LEU A 287 12.07 7.46 13.80
CA LEU A 287 12.91 6.60 14.65
C LEU A 287 13.92 7.42 15.51
N CYS A 288 14.25 8.65 15.07
CA CYS A 288 15.23 9.49 15.76
C CYS A 288 14.94 9.73 17.23
N PRO A 289 13.67 10.01 17.68
CA PRO A 289 13.40 10.21 19.11
C PRO A 289 13.71 8.98 19.96
N ALA A 290 13.34 7.76 19.48
CA ALA A 290 13.60 6.54 20.24
C ALA A 290 15.09 6.30 20.44
N VAL A 291 15.90 6.57 19.43
CA VAL A 291 17.36 6.45 19.50
C VAL A 291 17.95 7.53 20.42
N ALA A 292 17.47 8.77 20.34
CA ALA A 292 17.92 9.89 21.19
C ALA A 292 17.65 9.64 22.69
N TYR A 293 16.54 8.93 23.02
CA TYR A 293 16.20 8.55 24.40
C TYR A 293 16.80 7.19 24.85
N GLY A 294 17.80 6.67 24.14
CA GLY A 294 18.51 5.44 24.51
C GLY A 294 17.69 4.14 24.31
N GLN A 295 16.61 4.19 23.55
CA GLN A 295 15.75 3.04 23.26
C GLN A 295 16.08 2.40 21.89
N ALA A 296 17.31 2.53 21.41
CA ALA A 296 17.76 1.99 20.11
C ALA A 296 17.44 0.48 19.95
N GLY A 297 17.54 -0.32 21.01
CA GLY A 297 17.21 -1.75 20.99
C GLY A 297 15.72 -2.09 20.81
N ARG A 298 14.82 -1.09 20.89
CA ARG A 298 13.38 -1.25 20.61
C ARG A 298 13.02 -0.82 19.18
N VAL A 299 13.95 -0.19 18.47
CA VAL A 299 13.79 0.19 17.09
C VAL A 299 14.05 -1.04 16.22
N ASN A 300 13.01 -1.54 15.61
CA ASN A 300 13.06 -2.73 14.76
C ASN A 300 13.55 -2.34 13.36
N SER A 301 14.80 -1.89 13.26
CA SER A 301 15.45 -1.43 12.04
C SER A 301 16.52 -2.42 11.52
N ASP A 302 16.85 -2.33 10.25
CA ASP A 302 17.97 -3.04 9.67
C ASP A 302 19.29 -2.60 10.34
N PRO A 303 20.32 -3.47 10.47
CA PRO A 303 21.61 -3.14 11.06
C PRO A 303 22.31 -1.93 10.43
N GLU A 304 22.18 -1.70 9.12
CA GLU A 304 22.75 -0.52 8.46
C GLU A 304 21.98 0.76 8.81
N GLU A 305 20.66 0.68 8.85
CA GLU A 305 19.77 1.77 9.27
C GLU A 305 20.02 2.14 10.73
N ALA A 306 20.16 1.17 11.62
CA ALA A 306 20.47 1.40 13.02
C ALA A 306 21.81 2.14 13.18
N ARG A 307 22.87 1.74 12.46
CA ARG A 307 24.15 2.42 12.46
C ARG A 307 24.09 3.86 11.94
N PHE A 308 23.26 4.10 10.96
CA PHE A 308 23.01 5.46 10.46
C PHE A 308 22.29 6.30 11.52
N LEU A 309 21.20 5.78 12.11
CA LEU A 309 20.39 6.45 13.11
C LEU A 309 21.19 6.82 14.36
N GLU A 310 22.08 5.95 14.86
CA GLU A 310 22.96 6.23 15.98
C GLU A 310 23.83 7.49 15.76
N LYS A 311 24.24 7.74 14.51
CA LYS A 311 25.06 8.91 14.16
C LYS A 311 24.22 10.12 13.78
N PHE A 312 23.05 9.90 13.21
CA PHE A 312 22.19 10.96 12.67
C PHE A 312 21.29 11.60 13.75
N ALA A 313 20.65 10.78 14.60
CA ALA A 313 19.73 11.28 15.62
C ALA A 313 20.34 12.34 16.55
N PRO A 314 21.59 12.20 17.03
CA PRO A 314 22.22 13.23 17.87
C PRO A 314 22.47 14.56 17.15
N THR A 315 22.45 14.60 15.82
CA THR A 315 22.66 15.84 15.04
C THR A 315 21.42 16.72 14.96
N ILE A 316 20.25 16.20 15.35
CA ILE A 316 18.97 16.88 15.28
C ILE A 316 18.44 17.12 16.68
N ASN A 317 18.21 18.39 17.04
CA ASN A 317 17.49 18.73 18.27
C ASN A 317 15.96 18.61 18.09
N SER A 318 15.19 18.68 19.19
CA SER A 318 13.73 18.53 19.14
C SER A 318 13.01 19.56 18.25
N ALA A 319 13.48 20.80 18.26
CA ALA A 319 12.94 21.86 17.40
C ALA A 319 13.28 21.63 15.91
N GLY A 320 14.50 21.20 15.63
CA GLY A 320 14.93 20.80 14.29
C GLY A 320 14.11 19.65 13.75
N LEU A 321 13.81 18.64 14.58
CA LEU A 321 13.01 17.48 14.17
C LEU A 321 11.60 17.90 13.69
N ALA A 322 10.93 18.81 14.40
CA ALA A 322 9.65 19.36 13.95
C ALA A 322 9.77 20.04 12.59
N GLY A 323 10.82 20.86 12.40
CA GLY A 323 11.08 21.51 11.12
C GLY A 323 11.34 20.50 9.97
N PHE A 324 12.03 19.41 10.23
CA PHE A 324 12.18 18.32 9.26
C PHE A 324 10.82 17.72 8.88
N TYR A 325 9.97 17.39 9.86
CA TYR A 325 8.63 16.83 9.58
C TYR A 325 7.78 17.78 8.72
N GLU A 326 7.74 19.06 9.08
CA GLU A 326 7.00 20.05 8.31
C GLU A 326 7.52 20.16 6.87
N LEU A 327 8.85 20.19 6.70
CA LEU A 327 9.49 20.31 5.40
C LEU A 327 9.20 19.10 4.50
N PHE A 328 9.32 17.88 5.05
CA PHE A 328 9.08 16.66 4.29
C PHE A 328 7.60 16.52 3.90
N ASN A 329 6.68 16.76 4.84
CA ASN A 329 5.24 16.70 4.55
C ASN A 329 4.82 17.75 3.51
N ALA A 330 5.31 18.99 3.62
CA ALA A 330 5.06 20.03 2.62
C ALA A 330 5.61 19.61 1.24
N SER A 331 6.77 18.96 1.20
CA SER A 331 7.40 18.54 -0.06
C SER A 331 6.65 17.38 -0.72
N ILE A 332 6.16 16.42 0.05
CA ILE A 332 5.26 15.37 -0.47
C ILE A 332 4.03 16.00 -1.13
N TYR A 333 3.40 16.95 -0.45
CA TYR A 333 2.25 17.69 -0.99
C TYR A 333 2.59 18.42 -2.31
N HIS A 334 3.79 19.03 -2.42
CA HIS A 334 4.23 19.68 -3.64
C HIS A 334 4.54 18.71 -4.78
N VAL A 335 5.16 17.55 -4.48
CA VAL A 335 5.38 16.48 -5.47
C VAL A 335 4.05 15.98 -6.04
N GLU A 336 3.04 15.79 -5.20
CA GLU A 336 1.69 15.39 -5.63
C GLU A 336 1.04 16.38 -6.59
N ARG A 337 1.38 17.67 -6.46
CA ARG A 337 0.87 18.75 -7.31
C ARG A 337 1.77 19.11 -8.48
N ASN A 338 2.69 18.23 -8.87
CA ASN A 338 3.59 18.44 -10.00
C ASN A 338 4.56 19.62 -9.83
N ALA A 339 5.00 19.93 -8.64
CA ALA A 339 6.08 20.89 -8.47
C ALA A 339 7.31 20.47 -9.30
N TYR A 340 8.07 21.45 -9.77
CA TYR A 340 9.30 21.20 -10.49
C TYR A 340 10.35 20.58 -9.57
N ALA A 341 10.54 19.27 -9.68
CA ALA A 341 11.31 18.46 -8.75
C ALA A 341 12.74 18.95 -8.51
N PRO A 342 13.55 19.36 -9.53
CA PRO A 342 14.91 19.86 -9.28
C PRO A 342 14.92 21.07 -8.34
N ALA A 343 14.02 22.02 -8.53
CA ALA A 343 13.92 23.20 -7.66
C ALA A 343 13.41 22.83 -6.26
N LEU A 344 12.45 21.93 -6.17
CA LEU A 344 11.88 21.47 -4.90
C LEU A 344 12.96 20.79 -4.04
N PHE A 345 13.69 19.82 -4.57
CA PHE A 345 14.72 19.10 -3.81
C PHE A 345 15.94 19.96 -3.49
N LEU A 346 16.26 20.95 -4.34
CA LEU A 346 17.28 21.93 -4.02
C LEU A 346 16.86 22.85 -2.89
N ASP A 347 15.63 23.39 -2.92
CA ASP A 347 15.06 24.22 -1.85
C ASP A 347 14.99 23.45 -0.52
N MET A 348 14.55 22.16 -0.58
CA MET A 348 14.62 21.28 0.58
C MET A 348 16.02 21.16 1.16
N SER A 349 17.01 20.92 0.28
CA SER A 349 18.41 20.80 0.69
C SER A 349 18.92 22.05 1.42
N LEU A 350 18.61 23.23 0.89
CA LEU A 350 18.98 24.51 1.50
C LEU A 350 18.26 24.74 2.85
N LYS A 351 17.00 24.35 2.97
CA LYS A 351 16.26 24.39 4.23
C LYS A 351 16.79 23.40 5.27
N ILE A 352 17.15 22.18 4.85
CA ILE A 352 17.79 21.18 5.72
C ILE A 352 19.14 21.71 6.23
N MET A 353 19.94 22.37 5.40
CA MET A 353 21.20 22.98 5.84
C MET A 353 20.96 23.98 6.98
N ARG A 354 19.89 24.80 6.90
CA ARG A 354 19.50 25.74 7.96
C ARG A 354 19.02 25.02 9.24
N LEU A 355 18.32 23.91 9.09
CA LEU A 355 17.88 23.11 10.25
C LEU A 355 19.07 22.51 11.01
N PHE A 356 20.14 22.13 10.31
CA PHE A 356 21.38 21.69 10.95
C PHE A 356 22.21 22.84 11.53
N LYS A 357 22.22 23.99 10.87
CA LYS A 357 22.99 25.17 11.27
C LYS A 357 22.17 26.43 11.09
N PRO A 358 21.43 26.86 12.15
CA PRO A 358 20.52 28.02 12.08
C PRO A 358 21.20 29.33 11.67
N ASP A 359 22.48 29.49 11.99
CA ASP A 359 23.27 30.70 11.67
C ASP A 359 23.75 30.76 10.20
N PHE A 360 23.45 29.74 9.40
CA PHE A 360 23.83 29.69 8.01
C PHE A 360 22.89 30.52 7.13
N VAL A 361 23.43 31.56 6.50
CA VAL A 361 22.77 32.34 5.44
C VAL A 361 23.42 31.93 4.11
N PRO A 362 22.71 31.24 3.20
CA PRO A 362 23.22 31.00 1.85
C PRO A 362 23.40 32.34 1.14
N LEU A 363 24.55 32.54 0.51
CA LEU A 363 24.85 33.71 -0.32
C LEU A 363 23.94 33.79 -1.54
#